data_6ad4857e4ba70cc81e49f1e0b8fdd45b
#
_entry.id   6ad4857e4ba70cc81e49f1e0b8fdd45b
#
_cell.length_a   1.000
_cell.length_b   1.000
_cell.length_c   1.000
_cell.angle_alpha   90.00
_cell.angle_beta   90.00
_cell.angle_gamma   90.00
#
_symmetry.space_group_name_H-M   'P 1'
#
loop_
_entity.id
_entity.type
_entity.pdbx_description
1 polymer ?
#
loop_
_entity_poly.entity_id
_entity_poly.type
_entity_poly.pdbx_seq_one_letter_code
_entity_poly.pdbx_strand_id
1 'polypeptide(L)'
;MKKRRLAILGSTGSIGTQALDVAARHSDRFAVTALVAHSSSEKLFEQVRAFRPRLAGLVQPIPREEIPADLRFCEWVFGPEALTLAAQADADDVLVSVVGMVGLQSVLTALAGGKRVLLANKEALVTGGALVMEAARRKGVSL
;
A
#
# COMPACT_ATOMS: atom_id res chain seq x y z
N MET A 1 14.50 4.47 18.41
CA MET A 1 14.44 3.39 17.42
C MET A 1 13.76 3.89 16.15
N LYS A 2 14.32 3.58 14.99
CA LYS A 2 13.74 4.02 13.72
C LYS A 2 12.45 3.25 13.42
N LYS A 3 11.38 3.97 13.08
CA LYS A 3 10.11 3.35 12.73
C LYS A 3 10.21 2.65 11.38
N ARG A 4 9.51 1.52 11.25
CA ARG A 4 9.35 0.90 9.94
C ARG A 4 8.29 1.65 9.14
N ARG A 5 8.62 1.94 7.89
CA ARG A 5 7.72 2.67 6.99
C ARG A 5 6.86 1.65 6.25
N LEU A 6 5.55 1.88 6.27
CA LEU A 6 4.56 0.94 5.77
C LEU A 6 3.72 1.56 4.67
N ALA A 7 3.65 0.89 3.52
CA ALA A 7 2.71 1.21 2.46
C ALA A 7 1.60 0.17 2.46
N ILE A 8 0.35 0.61 2.35
CA ILE A 8 -0.81 -0.30 2.37
C ILE A 8 -1.59 -0.16 1.07
N LEU A 9 -1.64 -1.24 0.30
CA LEU A 9 -2.40 -1.34 -0.93
C LEU A 9 -3.71 -2.05 -0.63
N GLY A 10 -4.82 -1.33 -0.75
CA GLY A 10 -6.13 -1.81 -0.32
C GLY A 10 -6.45 -1.37 1.10
N SER A 11 -6.16 -0.11 1.44
CA SER A 11 -6.22 0.40 2.81
C SER A 11 -7.64 0.46 3.37
N THR A 12 -8.67 0.58 2.53
CA THR A 12 -10.06 0.71 2.98
C THR A 12 -10.77 -0.63 3.11
N GLY A 13 -10.14 -1.72 2.68
CA GLY A 13 -10.69 -3.06 2.84
C GLY A 13 -10.53 -3.57 4.26
N SER A 14 -11.04 -4.77 4.51
CA SER A 14 -11.04 -5.37 5.84
C SER A 14 -9.62 -5.52 6.41
N ILE A 15 -8.71 -6.10 5.61
CA ILE A 15 -7.34 -6.34 6.07
C ILE A 15 -6.57 -5.04 6.22
N GLY A 16 -6.72 -4.13 5.25
CA GLY A 16 -6.06 -2.82 5.30
C GLY A 16 -6.49 -2.01 6.52
N THR A 17 -7.80 -2.01 6.82
CA THR A 17 -8.35 -1.32 7.98
C THR A 17 -7.78 -1.89 9.28
N GLN A 18 -7.71 -3.21 9.38
CA GLN A 18 -7.14 -3.87 10.55
C GLN A 18 -5.65 -3.56 10.71
N ALA A 19 -4.91 -3.53 9.60
CA ALA A 19 -3.49 -3.20 9.62
C ALA A 19 -3.27 -1.77 10.12
N LEU A 20 -4.11 -0.83 9.69
CA LEU A 20 -4.03 0.55 10.16
C LEU A 20 -4.33 0.66 11.66
N ASP A 21 -5.29 -0.12 12.15
CA ASP A 21 -5.59 -0.16 13.58
C ASP A 21 -4.36 -0.63 14.38
N VAL A 22 -3.69 -1.67 13.91
CA VAL A 22 -2.46 -2.15 14.54
C VAL A 22 -1.36 -1.10 14.48
N ALA A 23 -1.19 -0.45 13.33
CA ALA A 23 -0.17 0.59 13.18
C ALA A 23 -0.43 1.77 14.11
N ALA A 24 -1.70 2.12 14.33
CA ALA A 24 -2.07 3.20 15.24
C ALA A 24 -1.74 2.85 16.68
N ARG A 25 -1.98 1.60 17.08
CA ARG A 25 -1.67 1.12 18.43
C ARG A 25 -0.16 1.04 18.69
N HIS A 26 0.63 0.92 17.64
CA HIS A 26 2.08 0.81 17.72
C HIS A 26 2.75 1.94 16.93
N SER A 27 2.26 3.16 17.13
CA SER A 27 2.76 4.33 16.38
C SER A 27 4.22 4.65 16.67
N ASP A 28 4.77 4.10 17.75
CA ASP A 28 6.19 4.20 18.06
C ASP A 28 7.05 3.29 17.18
N ARG A 29 6.44 2.28 16.54
CA ARG A 29 7.15 1.29 15.70
C ARG A 29 6.89 1.45 14.21
N PHE A 30 5.74 2.02 13.83
CA PHE A 30 5.31 2.08 12.44
C PHE A 30 4.95 3.50 12.02
N ALA A 31 5.36 3.85 10.80
CA ALA A 31 4.93 5.08 10.14
C ALA A 31 4.28 4.68 8.82
N VAL A 32 3.05 5.13 8.59
CA VAL A 32 2.35 4.84 7.34
C VAL A 32 2.76 5.89 6.32
N THR A 33 3.36 5.47 5.22
CA THR A 33 3.89 6.37 4.20
C THR A 33 3.08 6.40 2.92
N ALA A 34 2.30 5.36 2.64
CA ALA A 34 1.45 5.33 1.44
C ALA A 34 0.18 4.56 1.72
N LEU A 35 -0.95 5.08 1.22
CA LEU A 35 -2.26 4.44 1.32
C LEU A 35 -2.92 4.48 -0.06
N VAL A 36 -3.37 3.32 -0.55
CA VAL A 36 -4.11 3.24 -1.80
C VAL A 36 -5.39 2.46 -1.59
N ALA A 37 -6.50 3.04 -2.02
CA ALA A 37 -7.82 2.41 -2.04
C ALA A 37 -8.31 2.25 -3.47
N HIS A 38 -9.32 1.40 -3.67
CA HIS A 38 -9.91 1.22 -5.00
C HIS A 38 -10.81 2.40 -5.35
N SER A 39 -11.88 2.63 -4.57
CA SER A 39 -12.87 3.65 -4.88
C SER A 39 -13.46 4.35 -3.65
N SER A 40 -13.18 3.88 -2.45
CA SER A 40 -13.77 4.41 -1.22
C SER A 40 -13.07 5.70 -0.79
N SER A 41 -13.33 6.79 -1.50
CA SER A 41 -12.61 8.05 -1.32
C SER A 41 -12.82 8.66 0.06
N GLU A 42 -14.07 8.70 0.56
CA GLU A 42 -14.35 9.30 1.87
C GLU A 42 -13.61 8.57 3.00
N LYS A 43 -13.63 7.24 2.96
CA LYS A 43 -12.94 6.43 3.95
C LYS A 43 -11.43 6.64 3.86
N LEU A 44 -10.90 6.72 2.65
CA LEU A 44 -9.48 7.01 2.43
C LEU A 44 -9.12 8.39 2.98
N PHE A 45 -9.97 9.39 2.76
CA PHE A 45 -9.73 10.74 3.30
C PHE A 45 -9.56 10.71 4.82
N GLU A 46 -10.42 9.97 5.51
CA GLU A 46 -10.31 9.82 6.96
C GLU A 46 -8.99 9.18 7.36
N GLN A 47 -8.56 8.16 6.61
CA GLN A 47 -7.29 7.48 6.87
C GLN A 47 -6.10 8.42 6.64
N VAL A 48 -6.14 9.21 5.58
CA VAL A 48 -5.09 10.19 5.27
C VAL A 48 -4.99 11.24 6.38
N ARG A 49 -6.11 11.69 6.91
CA ARG A 49 -6.11 12.64 8.04
C ARG A 49 -5.44 12.05 9.27
N ALA A 50 -5.75 10.79 9.55
CA ALA A 50 -5.27 10.13 10.77
C ALA A 50 -3.78 9.78 10.68
N PHE A 51 -3.33 9.29 9.53
CA PHE A 51 -1.98 8.74 9.39
C PHE A 51 -0.99 9.65 8.67
N ARG A 52 -1.48 10.63 7.93
CA ARG A 52 -0.68 11.64 7.20
C ARG A 52 0.43 11.03 6.36
N PRO A 53 0.07 10.13 5.40
CA PRO A 53 1.06 9.53 4.52
C PRO A 53 1.63 10.56 3.55
N ARG A 54 2.74 10.23 2.91
CA ARG A 54 3.32 11.06 1.86
C ARG A 54 2.63 10.86 0.52
N LEU A 55 2.05 9.68 0.31
CA LEU A 55 1.39 9.31 -0.93
C LEU A 55 0.02 8.72 -0.62
N ALA A 56 -1.00 9.15 -1.35
CA ALA A 56 -2.33 8.57 -1.29
C ALA A 56 -2.84 8.37 -2.71
N GLY A 57 -3.62 7.31 -2.93
CA GLY A 57 -4.09 7.00 -4.26
C GLY A 57 -5.44 6.32 -4.30
N LEU A 58 -6.11 6.49 -5.43
CA LEU A 58 -7.37 5.83 -5.76
C LEU A 58 -7.25 5.20 -7.13
N VAL A 59 -7.54 3.90 -7.21
CA VAL A 59 -7.53 3.19 -8.49
C VAL A 59 -8.61 3.75 -9.41
N GLN A 60 -9.80 4.06 -8.86
CA GLN A 60 -10.84 4.79 -9.60
C GLN A 60 -10.61 6.29 -9.38
N PRO A 61 -10.24 7.04 -10.44
CA PRO A 61 -9.94 8.45 -10.28
C PRO A 61 -11.14 9.28 -9.86
N ILE A 62 -10.86 10.34 -9.12
CA ILE A 62 -11.84 11.39 -8.81
C ILE A 62 -11.26 12.72 -9.29
N PRO A 63 -12.09 13.75 -9.51
CA PRO A 63 -11.57 15.08 -9.81
C PRO A 63 -10.69 15.59 -8.66
N ARG A 64 -9.57 16.22 -8.98
CA ARG A 64 -8.67 16.74 -7.95
C ARG A 64 -9.33 17.75 -7.04
N GLU A 65 -10.32 18.46 -7.55
CA GLU A 65 -11.11 19.45 -6.80
C GLU A 65 -11.89 18.82 -5.65
N GLU A 66 -12.17 17.53 -5.74
CA GLU A 66 -12.88 16.80 -4.69
C GLU A 66 -11.98 16.42 -3.52
N ILE A 67 -10.67 16.53 -3.66
CA ILE A 67 -9.76 16.27 -2.55
C ILE A 67 -9.86 17.44 -1.57
N PRO A 68 -10.21 17.17 -0.29
CA PRO A 68 -10.28 18.24 0.72
C PRO A 68 -8.98 19.03 0.80
N ALA A 69 -9.10 20.33 1.02
CA ALA A 69 -7.94 21.22 1.07
C ALA A 69 -6.93 20.80 2.14
N ASP A 70 -7.41 20.29 3.27
CA ASP A 70 -6.55 19.85 4.37
C ASP A 70 -5.76 18.58 4.05
N LEU A 71 -6.08 17.89 2.95
CA LEU A 71 -5.41 16.66 2.54
C LEU A 71 -4.46 16.87 1.36
N ARG A 72 -4.24 18.09 0.93
CA ARG A 72 -3.36 18.38 -0.20
C ARG A 72 -1.89 18.43 0.17
N PHE A 73 -1.56 18.13 1.42
CA PHE A 73 -0.17 18.05 1.86
C PHE A 73 0.56 16.84 1.27
N CYS A 74 -0.17 15.77 0.93
CA CYS A 74 0.45 14.56 0.36
C CYS A 74 0.27 14.53 -1.15
N GLU A 75 1.08 13.70 -1.81
CA GLU A 75 0.96 13.46 -3.24
C GLU A 75 -0.22 12.52 -3.50
N TRP A 76 -1.09 12.90 -4.44
CA TRP A 76 -2.24 12.09 -4.84
C TRP A 76 -2.02 11.52 -6.22
N VAL A 77 -2.26 10.21 -6.35
CA VAL A 77 -2.14 9.49 -7.62
C VAL A 77 -3.44 8.74 -7.90
N PHE A 78 -3.77 8.59 -9.16
CA PHE A 78 -5.03 8.00 -9.59
C PHE A 78 -4.81 6.98 -10.69
N GLY A 79 -5.75 6.04 -10.80
CA GLY A 79 -5.71 4.99 -11.80
C GLY A 79 -5.01 3.74 -11.29
N PRO A 80 -4.94 2.68 -12.12
CA PRO A 80 -4.30 1.43 -11.73
C PRO A 80 -2.83 1.61 -11.35
N GLU A 81 -2.15 2.60 -11.91
CA GLU A 81 -0.76 2.92 -11.63
C GLU A 81 -0.54 3.34 -10.17
N ALA A 82 -1.60 3.76 -9.47
CA ALA A 82 -1.49 4.14 -8.07
C ALA A 82 -0.93 2.99 -7.22
N LEU A 83 -1.31 1.76 -7.52
CA LEU A 83 -0.82 0.58 -6.79
C LEU A 83 0.67 0.38 -7.01
N THR A 84 1.13 0.51 -8.26
CA THR A 84 2.54 0.36 -8.59
C THR A 84 3.37 1.48 -7.98
N LEU A 85 2.88 2.72 -8.06
CA LEU A 85 3.58 3.86 -7.48
C LEU A 85 3.70 3.73 -5.97
N ALA A 86 2.65 3.26 -5.30
CA ALA A 86 2.71 3.03 -3.86
C ALA A 86 3.65 1.89 -3.49
N ALA A 87 3.72 0.85 -4.32
CA ALA A 87 4.65 -0.26 -4.11
C ALA A 87 6.11 0.18 -4.27
N GLN A 88 6.36 1.25 -5.02
CA GLN A 88 7.68 1.85 -5.21
C GLN A 88 7.97 2.97 -4.19
N ALA A 89 6.98 3.34 -3.38
CA ALA A 89 7.10 4.47 -2.48
C ALA A 89 8.16 4.25 -1.40
N ASP A 90 8.44 5.31 -0.64
CA ASP A 90 9.41 5.28 0.45
C ASP A 90 8.85 4.46 1.62
N ALA A 91 9.03 3.15 1.56
CA ALA A 91 8.54 2.21 2.56
C ALA A 91 9.50 1.04 2.71
N ASP A 92 9.55 0.49 3.91
CA ASP A 92 10.31 -0.72 4.21
C ASP A 92 9.47 -1.96 3.93
N ASP A 93 8.18 -1.84 4.24
CA ASP A 93 7.22 -2.94 4.11
C ASP A 93 6.06 -2.49 3.24
N VAL A 94 5.57 -3.40 2.40
CA VAL A 94 4.38 -3.15 1.57
C VAL A 94 3.36 -4.24 1.87
N LEU A 95 2.20 -3.84 2.40
CA LEU A 95 1.08 -4.76 2.62
C LEU A 95 0.23 -4.76 1.35
N VAL A 96 0.08 -5.94 0.75
CA VAL A 96 -0.72 -6.11 -0.46
C VAL A 96 -1.99 -6.87 -0.10
N SER A 97 -3.13 -6.17 -0.10
CA SER A 97 -4.44 -6.77 0.17
C SER A 97 -5.42 -6.51 -0.98
N VAL A 98 -4.90 -6.45 -2.19
CA VAL A 98 -5.70 -6.35 -3.41
C VAL A 98 -5.67 -7.68 -4.15
N VAL A 99 -6.76 -8.01 -4.85
CA VAL A 99 -6.94 -9.31 -5.47
C VAL A 99 -6.54 -9.32 -6.95
N GLY A 100 -6.28 -10.51 -7.48
CA GLY A 100 -6.05 -10.72 -8.92
C GLY A 100 -4.65 -10.37 -9.37
N MET A 101 -4.51 -10.16 -10.70
CA MET A 101 -3.21 -9.88 -11.33
C MET A 101 -2.61 -8.55 -10.87
N VAL A 102 -3.45 -7.60 -10.49
CA VAL A 102 -2.98 -6.31 -9.97
C VAL A 102 -2.21 -6.52 -8.67
N GLY A 103 -2.70 -7.42 -7.81
CA GLY A 103 -1.98 -7.79 -6.58
C GLY A 103 -0.63 -8.41 -6.88
N LEU A 104 -0.58 -9.32 -7.86
CA LEU A 104 0.68 -9.94 -8.27
C LEU A 104 1.69 -8.91 -8.77
N GLN A 105 1.26 -8.00 -9.62
CA GLN A 105 2.14 -6.94 -10.14
C GLN A 105 2.69 -6.07 -9.02
N SER A 106 1.86 -5.74 -8.04
CA SER A 106 2.27 -4.94 -6.89
C SER A 106 3.33 -5.66 -6.06
N VAL A 107 3.15 -6.97 -5.84
CA VAL A 107 4.13 -7.79 -5.12
C VAL A 107 5.47 -7.79 -5.85
N LEU A 108 5.45 -8.04 -7.15
CA LEU A 108 6.70 -8.09 -7.94
C LEU A 108 7.41 -6.73 -7.94
N THR A 109 6.65 -5.63 -8.05
CA THR A 109 7.21 -4.28 -7.99
C THR A 109 7.88 -4.00 -6.66
N ALA A 110 7.21 -4.36 -5.55
CA ALA A 110 7.77 -4.14 -4.22
C ALA A 110 9.04 -4.97 -4.01
N LEU A 111 9.03 -6.22 -4.42
CA LEU A 111 10.21 -7.09 -4.31
C LEU A 111 11.37 -6.57 -5.15
N ALA A 112 11.09 -6.07 -6.36
CA ALA A 112 12.12 -5.49 -7.21
C ALA A 112 12.78 -4.27 -6.55
N GLY A 113 12.05 -3.55 -5.71
CA GLY A 113 12.57 -2.43 -4.92
C GLY A 113 13.25 -2.84 -3.62
N GLY A 114 13.38 -4.15 -3.36
CA GLY A 114 14.02 -4.64 -2.15
C GLY A 114 13.17 -4.51 -0.89
N LYS A 115 11.86 -4.34 -1.03
CA LYS A 115 10.95 -4.15 0.11
C LYS A 115 10.41 -5.48 0.61
N ARG A 116 10.13 -5.54 1.92
CA ARG A 116 9.45 -6.70 2.49
C ARG A 116 7.98 -6.64 2.12
N VAL A 117 7.43 -7.76 1.67
CA VAL A 117 6.04 -7.83 1.24
C VAL A 117 5.24 -8.64 2.26
N LEU A 118 4.12 -8.07 2.71
CA LEU A 118 3.17 -8.72 3.59
C LEU A 118 1.95 -9.05 2.73
N LEU A 119 1.73 -10.34 2.50
CA LEU A 119 0.63 -10.79 1.63
C LEU A 119 -0.60 -11.11 2.45
N ALA A 120 -1.69 -10.40 2.14
CA ALA A 120 -3.02 -10.73 2.64
C ALA A 120 -3.87 -11.36 1.55
N ASN A 121 -3.30 -11.53 0.35
CA ASN A 121 -4.01 -12.02 -0.83
C ASN A 121 -3.39 -13.32 -1.31
N LYS A 122 -4.10 -14.43 -1.08
CA LYS A 122 -3.65 -15.76 -1.50
C LYS A 122 -3.58 -15.91 -3.01
N GLU A 123 -4.37 -15.16 -3.76
CA GLU A 123 -4.41 -15.28 -5.22
C GLU A 123 -3.08 -14.90 -5.85
N ALA A 124 -2.42 -13.87 -5.34
CA ALA A 124 -1.11 -13.47 -5.85
C ALA A 124 -0.10 -14.62 -5.72
N LEU A 125 -0.12 -15.31 -4.60
CA LEU A 125 0.79 -16.43 -4.35
C LEU A 125 0.42 -17.65 -5.18
N VAL A 126 -0.87 -17.96 -5.31
CA VAL A 126 -1.33 -19.12 -6.09
C VAL A 126 -1.07 -18.93 -7.58
N THR A 127 -1.43 -17.74 -8.10
CA THR A 127 -1.32 -17.46 -9.55
C THR A 127 0.12 -17.27 -10.00
N GLY A 128 0.92 -16.57 -9.20
CA GLY A 128 2.29 -16.24 -9.56
C GLY A 128 3.33 -16.70 -8.54
N GLY A 129 3.01 -17.77 -7.77
CA GLY A 129 3.85 -18.19 -6.65
C GLY A 129 5.32 -18.42 -7.02
N ALA A 130 5.57 -19.11 -8.13
CA ALA A 130 6.93 -19.37 -8.57
C ALA A 130 7.69 -18.08 -8.89
N LEU A 131 7.03 -17.13 -9.58
CA LEU A 131 7.63 -15.83 -9.89
C LEU A 131 7.89 -15.00 -8.64
N VAL A 132 6.95 -15.00 -7.71
CA VAL A 132 7.08 -14.25 -6.46
C VAL A 132 8.23 -14.80 -5.63
N MET A 133 8.31 -16.11 -5.48
CA MET A 133 9.38 -16.75 -4.72
C MET A 133 10.74 -16.52 -5.35
N GLU A 134 10.81 -16.57 -6.69
CA GLU A 134 12.05 -16.29 -7.41
C GLU A 134 12.51 -14.85 -7.22
N ALA A 135 11.57 -13.90 -7.33
CA ALA A 135 11.87 -12.48 -7.15
C ALA A 135 12.34 -12.20 -5.72
N ALA A 136 11.70 -12.80 -4.73
CA ALA A 136 12.09 -12.64 -3.33
C ALA A 136 13.49 -13.18 -3.08
N ARG A 137 13.79 -14.35 -3.63
CA ARG A 137 15.10 -14.97 -3.49
C ARG A 137 16.21 -14.13 -4.10
N ARG A 138 15.98 -13.58 -5.30
CA ARG A 138 16.97 -12.74 -6.00
C ARG A 138 17.30 -11.48 -5.21
N LYS A 139 16.33 -10.92 -4.50
CA LYS A 139 16.50 -9.70 -3.72
C LYS A 139 16.86 -9.99 -2.26
N GLY A 140 16.85 -11.24 -1.84
CA GLY A 140 17.09 -11.57 -0.43
C GLY A 140 16.02 -11.05 0.50
N VAL A 141 14.79 -10.91 0.02
CA VAL A 141 13.67 -10.35 0.77
C VAL A 141 12.76 -11.49 1.22
N SER A 142 12.22 -11.37 2.44
CA SER A 142 11.27 -12.35 2.97
C SER A 142 9.83 -11.94 2.61
N LEU A 143 9.01 -12.97 2.49
CA LEU A 143 7.57 -12.80 2.30
C LEU A 143 6.84 -13.00 3.62
#